data_6ca508f66648b4cdac347eb31fb243f7
#
_entry.id   6ca508f66648b4cdac347eb31fb243f7
#
_cell.length_a   1.000
_cell.length_b   1.000
_cell.length_c   1.000
_cell.angle_alpha   90.00
_cell.angle_beta   90.00
_cell.angle_gamma   90.00
#
_symmetry.space_group_name_H-M   'P 1'
#
loop_
_entity.id
_entity.type
_entity.pdbx_description
1 polymer ?
#
loop_
_entity_poly.entity_id
_entity_poly.type
_entity_poly.pdbx_seq_one_letter_code
_entity_poly.pdbx_strand_id
1 'polypeptide(L)'
;MQCDDTAKAFGLPSRVAMLSYSTMNSGKGPDADLVREATKIVKEARPEMLVDGPLQYDAATVPSVGSLKAPGSTVAGKATVFVFPSLSAGNIGYKAVQRSAQGTIAIGPMLQGLAKPVNDLSRGALVEDIVYTIALTAVQAG
;
A
#
# COMPACT_ATOMS: atom_id res chain seq x y z
N MET A 1 3.13 -7.11 5.78
CA MET A 1 2.52 -7.52 7.06
C MET A 1 2.10 -6.28 7.86
N GLN A 2 2.99 -5.42 8.32
CA GLN A 2 2.64 -4.22 9.12
C GLN A 2 1.58 -3.31 8.47
N CYS A 3 1.59 -3.12 7.15
CA CYS A 3 0.56 -2.34 6.46
C CYS A 3 -0.84 -2.97 6.56
N ASP A 4 -0.92 -4.30 6.58
CA ASP A 4 -2.17 -5.03 6.80
C ASP A 4 -2.69 -4.80 8.22
N ASP A 5 -1.80 -4.91 9.22
CA ASP A 5 -2.16 -4.69 10.63
C ASP A 5 -2.58 -3.22 10.85
N THR A 6 -1.87 -2.26 10.26
CA THR A 6 -2.21 -0.84 10.33
C THR A 6 -3.57 -0.55 9.67
N ALA A 7 -3.83 -1.09 8.49
CA ALA A 7 -5.12 -0.89 7.81
C ALA A 7 -6.28 -1.43 8.66
N LYS A 8 -6.12 -2.61 9.26
CA LYS A 8 -7.12 -3.20 10.16
C LYS A 8 -7.33 -2.37 11.43
N ALA A 9 -6.25 -1.85 12.02
CA ALA A 9 -6.34 -0.98 13.19
C ALA A 9 -7.13 0.32 12.91
N PHE A 10 -7.07 0.82 11.67
CA PHE A 10 -7.87 1.97 11.23
C PHE A 10 -9.26 1.60 10.69
N GLY A 11 -9.70 0.35 10.86
CA GLY A 11 -11.00 -0.12 10.40
C GLY A 11 -11.15 -0.22 8.87
N LEU A 12 -10.04 -0.22 8.15
CA LEU A 12 -10.03 -0.34 6.69
C LEU A 12 -10.01 -1.82 6.27
N PRO A 13 -10.79 -2.21 5.26
CA PRO A 13 -10.66 -3.54 4.68
C PRO A 13 -9.27 -3.68 4.07
N SER A 14 -8.48 -4.65 4.54
CA SER A 14 -7.12 -4.83 4.07
C SER A 14 -7.06 -5.79 2.89
N ARG A 15 -6.67 -5.27 1.71
CA ARG A 15 -6.33 -6.03 0.50
C ARG A 15 -5.03 -5.46 -0.03
N VAL A 16 -3.94 -6.19 0.16
CA VAL A 16 -2.59 -5.70 -0.06
C VAL A 16 -2.09 -6.08 -1.45
N ALA A 17 -1.84 -5.09 -2.29
CA ALA A 17 -1.19 -5.24 -3.58
C ALA A 17 0.32 -4.97 -3.46
N MET A 18 1.13 -5.95 -3.80
CA MET A 18 2.58 -5.80 -3.95
C MET A 18 2.87 -5.28 -5.35
N LEU A 19 3.18 -3.98 -5.46
CA LEU A 19 3.26 -3.29 -6.75
C LEU A 19 4.56 -3.57 -7.50
N SER A 20 4.42 -3.65 -8.81
CA SER A 20 5.52 -3.78 -9.77
C SER A 20 5.11 -3.23 -11.13
N TYR A 21 6.05 -3.11 -12.06
CA TYR A 21 5.76 -2.91 -13.49
C TYR A 21 5.15 -4.15 -14.14
N SER A 22 5.17 -5.30 -13.47
CA SER A 22 4.64 -6.57 -13.94
C SER A 22 3.36 -6.94 -13.20
N THR A 23 2.41 -7.58 -13.89
CA THR A 23 1.28 -8.28 -13.27
C THR A 23 1.50 -9.77 -13.40
N MET A 24 1.57 -10.47 -12.26
CA MET A 24 1.84 -11.92 -12.17
C MET A 24 3.12 -12.29 -12.95
N ASN A 25 2.99 -12.99 -14.06
CA ASN A 25 4.10 -13.46 -14.89
C ASN A 25 4.28 -12.67 -16.20
N SER A 26 3.63 -11.51 -16.34
CA SER A 26 3.66 -10.73 -17.59
C SER A 26 5.02 -10.11 -17.89
N GLY A 27 5.79 -9.79 -16.86
CA GLY A 27 7.13 -9.21 -16.97
C GLY A 27 8.19 -10.08 -16.29
N LYS A 28 9.42 -9.96 -16.76
CA LYS A 28 10.60 -10.63 -16.20
C LYS A 28 11.64 -9.59 -15.83
N GLY A 29 12.47 -9.93 -14.86
CA GLY A 29 13.59 -9.10 -14.41
C GLY A 29 13.68 -9.04 -12.89
N PRO A 30 14.86 -8.60 -12.37
CA PRO A 30 15.17 -8.70 -10.94
C PRO A 30 14.16 -7.98 -10.05
N ASP A 31 13.64 -6.83 -10.47
CA ASP A 31 12.68 -6.07 -9.67
C ASP A 31 11.33 -6.80 -9.56
N ALA A 32 10.85 -7.40 -10.66
CA ALA A 32 9.62 -8.19 -10.63
C ALA A 32 9.79 -9.48 -9.83
N ASP A 33 10.97 -10.11 -9.94
CA ASP A 33 11.31 -11.33 -9.20
C ASP A 33 11.40 -11.07 -7.70
N LEU A 34 11.97 -9.93 -7.29
CA LEU A 34 12.01 -9.49 -5.89
C LEU A 34 10.59 -9.37 -5.31
N VAL A 35 9.68 -8.70 -6.02
CA VAL A 35 8.29 -8.53 -5.57
C VAL A 35 7.55 -9.86 -5.53
N ARG A 36 7.80 -10.76 -6.49
CA ARG A 36 7.22 -12.10 -6.51
C ARG A 36 7.65 -12.93 -5.31
N GLU A 37 8.94 -12.93 -5.01
CA GLU A 37 9.47 -13.66 -3.85
C GLU A 37 8.96 -13.06 -2.53
N ALA A 38 8.95 -11.73 -2.40
CA ALA A 38 8.39 -11.06 -1.23
C ALA A 38 6.90 -11.41 -1.02
N THR A 39 6.11 -11.46 -2.11
CA THR A 39 4.70 -11.85 -2.04
C THR A 39 4.54 -13.29 -1.57
N LYS A 40 5.38 -14.21 -2.06
CA LYS A 40 5.39 -15.61 -1.65
C LYS A 40 5.70 -15.75 -0.15
N ILE A 41 6.76 -15.09 0.32
CA ILE A 41 7.14 -15.09 1.74
C ILE A 41 6.00 -14.61 2.63
N VAL A 42 5.29 -13.53 2.23
CA VAL A 42 4.14 -13.04 3.01
C VAL A 42 3.00 -14.04 3.03
N LYS A 43 2.66 -14.67 1.91
CA LYS A 43 1.61 -15.69 1.83
C LYS A 43 1.93 -16.91 2.69
N GLU A 44 3.20 -17.32 2.77
CA GLU A 44 3.64 -18.41 3.63
C GLU A 44 3.61 -18.04 5.12
N ALA A 45 4.04 -16.82 5.46
CA ALA A 45 4.08 -16.36 6.86
C ALA A 45 2.71 -15.95 7.41
N ARG A 46 1.81 -15.46 6.57
CA ARG A 46 0.48 -14.95 6.94
C ARG A 46 -0.59 -15.43 5.92
N PRO A 47 -0.93 -16.73 5.91
CA PRO A 47 -1.86 -17.30 4.91
C PRO A 47 -3.27 -16.72 4.96
N GLU A 48 -3.68 -16.15 6.08
CA GLU A 48 -4.96 -15.46 6.25
C GLU A 48 -5.01 -14.06 5.62
N MET A 49 -3.86 -13.50 5.26
CA MET A 49 -3.76 -12.15 4.72
C MET A 49 -4.15 -12.11 3.25
N LEU A 50 -5.02 -11.17 2.89
CA LEU A 50 -5.35 -10.92 1.50
C LEU A 50 -4.21 -10.10 0.85
N VAL A 51 -3.23 -10.80 0.31
CA VAL A 51 -2.08 -10.21 -0.37
C VAL A 51 -1.89 -10.86 -1.74
N ASP A 52 -1.57 -10.05 -2.75
CA ASP A 52 -1.24 -10.54 -4.08
C ASP A 52 -0.22 -9.65 -4.78
N GLY A 53 0.52 -10.25 -5.72
CA GLY A 53 1.56 -9.57 -6.48
C GLY A 53 2.51 -10.55 -7.18
N PRO A 54 3.36 -10.01 -8.06
CA PRO A 54 3.42 -8.60 -8.47
C PRO A 54 2.15 -8.15 -9.18
N LEU A 55 1.75 -6.90 -8.96
CA LEU A 55 0.61 -6.27 -9.64
C LEU A 55 1.00 -4.89 -10.16
N GLN A 56 0.62 -4.57 -11.40
CA GLN A 56 0.65 -3.20 -11.89
C GLN A 56 -0.44 -2.38 -11.18
N TYR A 57 -0.26 -1.07 -11.06
CA TYR A 57 -1.20 -0.22 -10.34
C TYR A 57 -2.62 -0.26 -10.93
N ASP A 58 -2.75 -0.23 -12.25
CA ASP A 58 -4.04 -0.37 -12.94
C ASP A 58 -4.71 -1.71 -12.65
N ALA A 59 -3.93 -2.81 -12.67
CA ALA A 59 -4.45 -4.13 -12.34
C ALA A 59 -4.84 -4.25 -10.85
N ALA A 60 -4.19 -3.51 -9.96
CA ALA A 60 -4.53 -3.49 -8.54
C ALA A 60 -5.81 -2.69 -8.24
N THR A 61 -6.09 -1.61 -9.02
CA THR A 61 -7.15 -0.63 -8.71
C THR A 61 -8.39 -0.72 -9.58
N VAL A 62 -8.25 -1.15 -10.84
CA VAL A 62 -9.34 -1.16 -11.83
C VAL A 62 -9.91 -2.58 -11.97
N PRO A 63 -11.20 -2.82 -11.59
CA PRO A 63 -11.78 -4.17 -11.57
C PRO A 63 -11.69 -4.90 -12.92
N SER A 64 -11.96 -4.24 -14.03
CA SER A 64 -11.89 -4.84 -15.36
C SER A 64 -10.46 -5.26 -15.76
N VAL A 65 -9.47 -4.44 -15.39
CA VAL A 65 -8.05 -4.74 -15.63
C VAL A 65 -7.58 -5.87 -14.73
N GLY A 66 -7.96 -5.82 -13.45
CA GLY A 66 -7.64 -6.87 -12.47
C GLY A 66 -8.18 -8.24 -12.88
N SER A 67 -9.43 -8.29 -13.30
CA SER A 67 -10.06 -9.54 -13.77
C SER A 67 -9.39 -10.11 -15.02
N LEU A 68 -8.91 -9.24 -15.91
CA LEU A 68 -8.24 -9.65 -17.15
C LEU A 68 -6.81 -10.13 -16.89
N LYS A 69 -6.01 -9.35 -16.12
CA LYS A 69 -4.57 -9.58 -15.94
C LYS A 69 -4.23 -10.54 -14.80
N ALA A 70 -5.11 -10.68 -13.81
CA ALA A 70 -4.92 -11.53 -12.63
C ALA A 70 -6.23 -12.29 -12.29
N PRO A 71 -6.71 -13.16 -13.18
CA PRO A 71 -7.95 -13.90 -12.95
C PRO A 71 -7.84 -14.76 -11.68
N GLY A 72 -8.88 -14.73 -10.84
CA GLY A 72 -8.91 -15.46 -9.58
C GLY A 72 -8.25 -14.74 -8.39
N SER A 73 -7.59 -13.62 -8.59
CA SER A 73 -7.02 -12.82 -7.50
C SER A 73 -8.13 -12.25 -6.60
N THR A 74 -7.95 -12.37 -5.29
CA THR A 74 -8.83 -11.76 -4.28
C THR A 74 -8.48 -10.29 -4.00
N VAL A 75 -7.40 -9.77 -4.59
CA VAL A 75 -6.86 -8.43 -4.38
C VAL A 75 -6.97 -7.56 -5.63
N ALA A 76 -6.62 -8.11 -6.80
CA ALA A 76 -6.61 -7.36 -8.05
C ALA A 76 -7.96 -6.69 -8.35
N GLY A 77 -7.91 -5.44 -8.80
CA GLY A 77 -9.07 -4.60 -9.09
C GLY A 77 -9.80 -4.03 -7.89
N LYS A 78 -9.38 -4.34 -6.66
CA LYS A 78 -10.02 -3.89 -5.41
C LYS A 78 -9.04 -3.75 -4.24
N ALA A 79 -7.75 -3.55 -4.55
CA ALA A 79 -6.73 -3.32 -3.56
C ALA A 79 -7.00 -2.03 -2.77
N THR A 80 -6.70 -2.08 -1.48
CA THR A 80 -6.84 -0.97 -0.53
C THR A 80 -5.53 -0.56 0.10
N VAL A 81 -4.53 -1.43 0.02
CA VAL A 81 -3.16 -1.19 0.51
C VAL A 81 -2.19 -1.46 -0.64
N PHE A 82 -1.27 -0.53 -0.87
CA PHE A 82 -0.30 -0.59 -1.96
C PHE A 82 1.11 -0.57 -1.41
N VAL A 83 1.85 -1.67 -1.60
CA VAL A 83 3.26 -1.76 -1.23
C VAL A 83 4.10 -1.50 -2.47
N PHE A 84 4.80 -0.39 -2.46
CA PHE A 84 5.68 0.02 -3.57
C PHE A 84 7.03 -0.71 -3.49
N PRO A 85 7.66 -1.02 -4.64
CA PRO A 85 8.89 -1.80 -4.69
C PRO A 85 10.12 -1.04 -4.16
N SER A 86 10.04 0.28 -4.06
CA SER A 86 11.13 1.12 -3.57
C SER A 86 10.60 2.42 -2.95
N LEU A 87 11.44 3.05 -2.12
CA LEU A 87 11.15 4.36 -1.56
C LEU A 87 10.92 5.42 -2.65
N SER A 88 11.70 5.39 -3.71
CA SER A 88 11.55 6.33 -4.84
C SER A 88 10.17 6.19 -5.49
N ALA A 89 9.77 4.96 -5.81
CA ALA A 89 8.46 4.70 -6.40
C ALA A 89 7.32 5.13 -5.49
N GLY A 90 7.39 4.81 -4.19
CA GLY A 90 6.39 5.19 -3.21
C GLY A 90 6.31 6.70 -3.01
N ASN A 91 7.46 7.37 -2.87
CA ASN A 91 7.50 8.82 -2.66
C ASN A 91 6.96 9.60 -3.86
N ILE A 92 7.32 9.22 -5.08
CA ILE A 92 6.79 9.83 -6.29
C ILE A 92 5.31 9.53 -6.44
N GLY A 93 4.91 8.27 -6.24
CA GLY A 93 3.54 7.80 -6.44
C GLY A 93 2.54 8.52 -5.54
N TYR A 94 2.77 8.57 -4.22
CA TYR A 94 1.81 9.22 -3.32
C TYR A 94 1.71 10.72 -3.58
N LYS A 95 2.83 11.40 -3.89
CA LYS A 95 2.82 12.84 -4.21
C LYS A 95 2.08 13.13 -5.52
N ALA A 96 2.25 12.29 -6.53
CA ALA A 96 1.53 12.42 -7.78
C ALA A 96 0.01 12.30 -7.55
N VAL A 97 -0.44 11.31 -6.78
CA VAL A 97 -1.85 11.13 -6.44
C VAL A 97 -2.37 12.33 -5.63
N GLN A 98 -1.66 12.72 -4.57
CA GLN A 98 -2.05 13.84 -3.71
C GLN A 98 -2.24 15.14 -4.51
N ARG A 99 -1.38 15.40 -5.50
CA ARG A 99 -1.42 16.65 -6.27
C ARG A 99 -2.37 16.62 -7.47
N SER A 100 -2.70 15.44 -7.98
CA SER A 100 -3.55 15.27 -9.16
C SER A 100 -5.02 14.99 -8.81
N ALA A 101 -5.28 14.37 -7.66
CA ALA A 101 -6.63 14.02 -7.23
C ALA A 101 -7.24 15.19 -6.42
N GLN A 102 -8.25 15.83 -6.98
CA GLN A 102 -8.98 16.89 -6.28
C GLN A 102 -9.74 16.31 -5.08
N GLY A 103 -9.71 17.02 -3.95
CA GLY A 103 -10.41 16.61 -2.74
C GLY A 103 -9.80 15.43 -1.98
N THR A 104 -8.60 14.98 -2.37
CA THR A 104 -7.87 13.92 -1.66
C THR A 104 -7.06 14.52 -0.52
N ILE A 105 -7.30 14.03 0.69
CA ILE A 105 -6.51 14.33 1.88
C ILE A 105 -5.41 13.27 1.99
N ALA A 106 -4.16 13.70 2.14
CA ALA A 106 -3.03 12.83 2.40
C ALA A 106 -2.60 12.98 3.86
N ILE A 107 -2.69 11.90 4.62
CA ILE A 107 -2.35 11.88 6.04
C ILE A 107 -1.09 11.04 6.23
N GLY A 108 -0.15 11.55 6.99
CA GLY A 108 1.15 10.94 7.22
C GLY A 108 2.30 11.84 6.75
N PRO A 109 3.54 11.31 6.67
CA PRO A 109 3.89 9.88 6.74
C PRO A 109 3.75 9.30 8.15
N MET A 110 3.28 8.06 8.23
CA MET A 110 3.23 7.28 9.45
C MET A 110 4.36 6.25 9.46
N LEU A 111 5.18 6.28 10.50
CA LEU A 111 6.26 5.31 10.66
C LEU A 111 5.71 3.99 11.19
N GLN A 112 6.24 2.89 10.67
CA GLN A 112 5.86 1.53 11.05
C GLN A 112 7.05 0.77 11.65
N GLY A 113 6.77 -0.26 12.45
CA GLY A 113 7.79 -1.12 13.03
C GLY A 113 8.42 -0.59 14.31
N LEU A 114 7.92 0.48 14.88
CA LEU A 114 8.35 1.02 16.16
C LEU A 114 7.52 0.42 17.31
N ALA A 115 8.13 0.29 18.49
CA ALA A 115 7.45 -0.22 19.68
C ALA A 115 6.34 0.71 20.19
N LYS A 116 6.45 2.00 19.88
CA LYS A 116 5.43 3.01 20.12
C LYS A 116 5.28 3.90 18.89
N PRO A 117 4.09 4.47 18.64
CA PRO A 117 3.87 5.29 17.47
C PRO A 117 4.68 6.59 17.54
N VAL A 118 5.39 6.84 16.45
CA VAL A 118 6.09 8.10 16.18
C VAL A 118 5.82 8.41 14.71
N ASN A 119 5.25 9.57 14.45
CA ASN A 119 4.94 9.99 13.09
C ASN A 119 5.62 11.31 12.75
N ASP A 120 5.95 11.50 11.48
CA ASP A 120 6.62 12.69 10.96
C ASP A 120 5.62 13.56 10.20
N LEU A 121 6.02 14.79 9.95
CA LEU A 121 5.25 15.74 9.15
C LEU A 121 6.15 16.37 8.08
N SER A 122 5.59 16.57 6.91
CA SER A 122 6.25 17.33 5.85
C SER A 122 6.44 18.79 6.26
N ARG A 123 7.52 19.43 5.83
CA ARG A 123 7.73 20.89 6.00
C ARG A 123 6.64 21.75 5.39
N GLY A 124 5.86 21.22 4.45
CA GLY A 124 4.71 21.86 3.85
C GLY A 124 3.37 21.40 4.41
N ALA A 125 3.36 20.81 5.62
CA ALA A 125 2.14 20.35 6.27
C ALA A 125 1.20 21.53 6.61
N LEU A 126 -0.07 21.35 6.33
CA LEU A 126 -1.13 22.27 6.72
C LEU A 126 -1.60 21.95 8.15
N VAL A 127 -2.35 22.87 8.76
CA VAL A 127 -2.92 22.66 10.10
C VAL A 127 -3.77 21.38 10.15
N GLU A 128 -4.54 21.11 9.10
CA GLU A 128 -5.37 19.91 8.99
C GLU A 128 -4.52 18.62 8.97
N ASP A 129 -3.40 18.62 8.24
CA ASP A 129 -2.47 17.48 8.21
C ASP A 129 -1.93 17.16 9.61
N ILE A 130 -1.62 18.23 10.38
CA ILE A 130 -1.13 18.09 11.76
C ILE A 130 -2.22 17.48 12.66
N VAL A 131 -3.43 17.99 12.58
CA VAL A 131 -4.58 17.51 13.38
C VAL A 131 -4.85 16.03 13.09
N TYR A 132 -4.92 15.66 11.82
CA TYR A 132 -5.14 14.26 11.44
C TYR A 132 -3.99 13.34 11.85
N THR A 133 -2.75 13.81 11.73
CA THR A 133 -1.58 13.01 12.14
C THR A 133 -1.58 12.78 13.65
N ILE A 134 -1.93 13.78 14.47
CA ILE A 134 -2.08 13.63 15.91
C ILE A 134 -3.19 12.61 16.24
N ALA A 135 -4.36 12.73 15.61
CA ALA A 135 -5.47 11.81 15.84
C ALA A 135 -5.11 10.36 15.49
N LEU A 136 -4.46 10.15 14.35
CA LEU A 136 -4.02 8.81 13.94
C LEU A 136 -2.91 8.26 14.83
N THR A 137 -1.99 9.10 15.28
CA THR A 137 -0.94 8.69 16.24
C THR A 137 -1.58 8.22 17.55
N ALA A 138 -2.63 8.89 18.02
CA ALA A 138 -3.38 8.47 19.19
C ALA A 138 -4.08 7.11 18.98
N VAL A 139 -4.69 6.88 17.82
CA VAL A 139 -5.28 5.58 17.47
C VAL A 139 -4.23 4.47 17.42
N GLN A 140 -3.04 4.76 16.89
CA GLN A 140 -1.93 3.79 16.89
C GLN A 140 -1.41 3.47 18.31
N ALA A 141 -1.56 4.38 19.25
CA ALA A 141 -1.09 4.21 20.63
C ALA A 141 -2.00 3.30 21.47
N GLY A 142 -3.25 3.09 21.09
CA GLY A 142 -4.24 2.26 21.78
C GLY A 142 -5.09 3.08 22.75
#